data_5aa2c43a853365e39a23e77795bdb282
#
_entry.id   5aa2c43a853365e39a23e77795bdb282
#
_cell.length_a   1.000
_cell.length_b   1.000
_cell.length_c   1.000
_cell.angle_alpha   90.00
_cell.angle_beta   90.00
_cell.angle_gamma   90.00
#
_symmetry.space_group_name_H-M   'P 1'
#
loop_
_entity.id
_entity.type
_entity.pdbx_description
1 polymer ?
#
loop_
_entity_poly.entity_id
_entity_poly.type
_entity_poly.pdbx_seq_one_letter_code
_entity_poly.pdbx_strand_id
1 'polypeptide(L)'
;MLVPNPPTSDGYWETLWPHLRSFSPDEQRVAVALYRELSKGAAIDDAQLARALGIAPAEIRALLQRDSIKSLTYADGEGRVLGFGGLAATPMHHRFEVDGRELWTWCAWDSLFIPEILRRTAHVASPDPETGEIVRLVVSPGEIKSVKPAKAVISFIRPDAQIFGTSVANVISRFCHFIFFFASLESGENAFALAKRFNAHNFGAELLVGRQRLARGSFDGSIGVAGSSRGSGSGCDARRLSTGRSIRA
;
A
#
# COMPACT_ATOMS: atom_id res chain seq x y z
N MET A 1 -1.48 -4.98 7.28
CA MET A 1 -1.06 -4.13 6.16
C MET A 1 -2.02 -2.97 6.08
N LEU A 2 -1.52 -1.74 6.13
CA LEU A 2 -2.34 -0.54 5.98
C LEU A 2 -2.69 -0.36 4.53
N VAL A 3 -3.95 -0.40 4.24
CA VAL A 3 -4.45 -0.01 2.93
C VAL A 3 -5.31 1.22 3.18
N PRO A 4 -4.94 2.39 2.66
CA PRO A 4 -5.81 3.55 2.76
C PRO A 4 -7.16 3.17 2.17
N ASN A 5 -8.22 3.51 2.89
CA ASN A 5 -9.56 3.35 2.36
C ASN A 5 -9.65 4.22 1.10
N PRO A 6 -9.89 3.68 -0.10
CA PRO A 6 -10.16 4.56 -1.21
C PRO A 6 -11.48 5.23 -0.94
N PRO A 7 -11.61 6.32 -1.53
CA PRO A 7 -12.83 7.04 -1.52
C PRO A 7 -13.92 6.20 -2.18
N THR A 8 -14.94 5.97 -1.39
CA THR A 8 -16.28 5.52 -1.77
C THR A 8 -16.44 5.19 -3.25
N SER A 9 -16.24 3.97 -3.62
CA SER A 9 -16.72 3.44 -4.88
C SER A 9 -17.21 2.02 -4.65
N ASP A 10 -18.51 1.90 -4.63
CA ASP A 10 -19.28 0.73 -5.10
C ASP A 10 -18.61 -0.64 -4.90
N GLY A 11 -18.25 -1.01 -3.69
CA GLY A 11 -17.78 -2.36 -3.38
C GLY A 11 -16.35 -2.69 -3.86
N TYR A 12 -15.54 -1.70 -4.27
CA TYR A 12 -14.16 -1.96 -4.71
C TYR A 12 -13.31 -2.63 -3.63
N TRP A 13 -13.44 -2.17 -2.37
CA TRP A 13 -12.68 -2.72 -1.24
C TRP A 13 -13.19 -4.07 -0.81
N GLU A 14 -14.47 -4.27 -0.83
CA GLU A 14 -15.10 -5.55 -0.56
C GLU A 14 -14.60 -6.61 -1.54
N THR A 15 -14.30 -6.20 -2.78
CA THR A 15 -13.72 -7.08 -3.79
C THR A 15 -12.22 -7.29 -3.58
N LEU A 16 -11.48 -6.24 -3.22
CA LEU A 16 -10.02 -6.31 -3.07
C LEU A 16 -9.59 -6.94 -1.74
N TRP A 17 -10.29 -6.60 -0.65
CA TRP A 17 -9.89 -6.97 0.71
C TRP A 17 -9.68 -8.46 0.95
N PRO A 18 -10.51 -9.38 0.46
CA PRO A 18 -10.31 -10.82 0.61
C PRO A 18 -9.02 -11.33 -0.06
N HIS A 19 -8.48 -10.59 -1.02
CA HIS A 19 -7.28 -10.96 -1.77
C HIS A 19 -6.01 -10.35 -1.20
N LEU A 20 -6.12 -9.37 -0.29
CA LEU A 20 -4.98 -8.84 0.43
C LEU A 20 -4.51 -9.86 1.47
N ARG A 21 -3.24 -10.21 1.41
CA ARG A 21 -2.69 -11.23 2.30
C ARG A 21 -2.66 -10.73 3.75
N SER A 22 -3.11 -11.58 4.66
CA SER A 22 -2.85 -11.40 6.09
C SER A 22 -1.46 -11.90 6.41
N PHE A 23 -0.70 -11.11 7.16
CA PHE A 23 0.59 -11.50 7.70
C PHE A 23 0.43 -12.01 9.14
N SER A 24 1.10 -13.09 9.50
CA SER A 24 1.31 -13.46 10.89
C SER A 24 2.12 -12.38 11.62
N PRO A 25 2.15 -12.35 12.96
CA PRO A 25 2.94 -11.36 13.68
C PRO A 25 4.43 -11.31 13.28
N ASP A 26 5.06 -12.46 13.03
CA ASP A 26 6.45 -12.51 12.60
C ASP A 26 6.63 -12.00 11.17
N GLU A 27 5.72 -12.33 10.27
CA GLU A 27 5.71 -11.79 8.91
C GLU A 27 5.48 -10.28 8.89
N GLN A 28 4.64 -9.75 9.78
CA GLN A 28 4.47 -8.30 9.93
C GLN A 28 5.76 -7.62 10.38
N ARG A 29 6.48 -8.21 11.33
CA ARG A 29 7.78 -7.69 11.78
C ARG A 29 8.78 -7.66 10.64
N VAL A 30 8.87 -8.75 9.86
CA VAL A 30 9.75 -8.83 8.68
C VAL A 30 9.32 -7.83 7.61
N ALA A 31 8.04 -7.71 7.30
CA ALA A 31 7.52 -6.76 6.32
C ALA A 31 7.88 -5.31 6.68
N VAL A 32 7.68 -4.92 7.95
CA VAL A 32 8.05 -3.57 8.42
C VAL A 32 9.57 -3.36 8.35
N ALA A 33 10.36 -4.38 8.69
CA ALA A 33 11.82 -4.29 8.59
C ALA A 33 12.28 -4.15 7.12
N LEU A 34 11.65 -4.89 6.19
CA LEU A 34 11.92 -4.76 4.75
C LEU A 34 11.67 -3.33 4.25
N TYR A 35 10.53 -2.72 4.58
CA TYR A 35 10.27 -1.33 4.21
C TYR A 35 11.32 -0.37 4.79
N ARG A 36 11.66 -0.52 6.07
CA ARG A 36 12.64 0.34 6.74
C ARG A 36 14.05 0.19 6.17
N GLU A 37 14.48 -1.03 5.90
CA GLU A 37 15.80 -1.26 5.32
C GLU A 37 15.87 -0.81 3.86
N LEU A 38 14.86 -1.11 3.03
CA LEU A 38 14.77 -0.61 1.65
C LEU A 38 14.75 0.92 1.59
N SER A 39 14.10 1.58 2.57
CA SER A 39 14.05 3.04 2.59
C SER A 39 15.42 3.72 2.75
N LYS A 40 16.47 2.96 3.05
CA LYS A 40 17.86 3.43 3.05
C LYS A 40 18.46 3.56 1.64
N GLY A 41 17.73 3.11 0.60
CA GLY A 41 18.10 3.28 -0.81
C GLY A 41 19.03 2.24 -1.38
N ALA A 42 19.15 1.06 -0.75
CA ALA A 42 20.02 -0.02 -1.19
C ALA A 42 19.34 -1.39 -1.12
N ALA A 43 19.87 -2.35 -1.89
CA ALA A 43 19.50 -3.76 -1.78
C ALA A 43 19.81 -4.28 -0.37
N ILE A 44 19.00 -5.21 0.11
CA ILE A 44 19.09 -5.75 1.48
C ILE A 44 19.47 -7.22 1.44
N ASP A 45 20.47 -7.61 2.23
CA ASP A 45 20.83 -9.01 2.46
C ASP A 45 20.17 -9.58 3.73
N ASP A 46 20.18 -10.92 3.85
CA ASP A 46 19.62 -11.63 5.00
C ASP A 46 20.28 -11.20 6.33
N ALA A 47 21.60 -10.89 6.30
CA ALA A 47 22.33 -10.50 7.49
C ALA A 47 21.92 -9.10 7.99
N GLN A 48 21.58 -8.19 7.08
CA GLN A 48 21.05 -6.87 7.44
C GLN A 48 19.68 -7.00 8.12
N LEU A 49 18.76 -7.81 7.55
CA LEU A 49 17.46 -8.07 8.16
C LEU A 49 17.58 -8.80 9.50
N ALA A 50 18.49 -9.78 9.59
CA ALA A 50 18.77 -10.52 10.81
C ALA A 50 19.21 -9.58 11.95
N ARG A 51 20.14 -8.67 11.64
CA ARG A 51 20.59 -7.63 12.60
C ARG A 51 19.44 -6.68 13.00
N ALA A 52 18.66 -6.24 12.01
CA ALA A 52 17.55 -5.30 12.26
C ALA A 52 16.46 -5.90 13.16
N LEU A 53 16.25 -7.21 13.11
CA LEU A 53 15.21 -7.92 13.85
C LEU A 53 15.74 -8.66 15.09
N GLY A 54 17.06 -8.82 15.23
CA GLY A 54 17.66 -9.55 16.33
C GLY A 54 17.41 -11.06 16.28
N ILE A 55 17.29 -11.65 15.09
CA ILE A 55 17.07 -13.09 14.86
C ILE A 55 18.13 -13.68 13.94
N ALA A 56 18.20 -15.03 13.87
CA ALA A 56 19.22 -15.68 13.07
C ALA A 56 18.99 -15.51 11.55
N PRO A 57 20.05 -15.39 10.72
CA PRO A 57 19.90 -15.29 9.26
C PRO A 57 19.14 -16.47 8.62
N ALA A 58 19.27 -17.68 9.19
CA ALA A 58 18.53 -18.85 8.71
C ALA A 58 17.02 -18.71 8.92
N GLU A 59 16.62 -18.08 10.02
CA GLU A 59 15.21 -17.79 10.32
C GLU A 59 14.67 -16.72 9.37
N ILE A 60 15.45 -15.67 9.07
CA ILE A 60 15.10 -14.67 8.04
C ILE A 60 14.85 -15.35 6.70
N ARG A 61 15.76 -16.23 6.24
CA ARG A 61 15.57 -16.95 4.97
C ARG A 61 14.29 -17.76 4.96
N ALA A 62 13.96 -18.44 6.06
CA ALA A 62 12.72 -19.20 6.16
C ALA A 62 11.49 -18.29 6.07
N LEU A 63 11.51 -17.12 6.72
CA LEU A 63 10.42 -16.15 6.67
C LEU A 63 10.26 -15.53 5.27
N LEU A 64 11.37 -15.19 4.60
CA LEU A 64 11.35 -14.67 3.22
C LEU A 64 10.82 -15.68 2.20
N GLN A 65 10.92 -16.98 2.46
CA GLN A 65 10.37 -18.02 1.59
C GLN A 65 8.88 -18.30 1.82
N ARG A 66 8.26 -17.75 2.86
CA ARG A 66 6.81 -17.87 3.04
C ARG A 66 6.08 -17.17 1.90
N ASP A 67 5.05 -17.79 1.35
CA ASP A 67 4.31 -17.29 0.19
C ASP A 67 3.79 -15.88 0.37
N SER A 68 3.37 -15.51 1.57
CA SER A 68 2.88 -14.17 1.92
C SER A 68 3.95 -13.08 1.73
N ILE A 69 5.21 -13.37 2.02
CA ILE A 69 6.34 -12.45 1.86
C ILE A 69 6.95 -12.59 0.46
N LYS A 70 7.23 -13.84 0.05
CA LYS A 70 7.89 -14.15 -1.22
C LYS A 70 7.15 -13.58 -2.43
N SER A 71 5.83 -13.67 -2.45
CA SER A 71 5.00 -13.15 -3.55
C SER A 71 4.97 -11.62 -3.66
N LEU A 72 5.52 -10.92 -2.68
CA LEU A 72 5.65 -9.46 -2.65
C LEU A 72 7.12 -9.01 -2.66
N THR A 73 8.05 -9.93 -2.85
CA THR A 73 9.48 -9.66 -2.81
C THR A 73 10.11 -9.94 -4.16
N TYR A 74 10.95 -9.02 -4.66
CA TYR A 74 11.85 -9.34 -5.74
C TYR A 74 13.31 -9.05 -5.32
N ALA A 75 14.22 -9.85 -5.85
CA ALA A 75 15.62 -9.83 -5.49
C ALA A 75 16.52 -9.83 -6.74
N ASP A 76 17.77 -9.47 -6.57
CA ASP A 76 18.79 -9.60 -7.61
C ASP A 76 19.30 -11.05 -7.75
N GLY A 77 20.29 -11.22 -8.65
CA GLY A 77 20.93 -12.53 -8.89
C GLY A 77 21.73 -13.07 -7.71
N GLU A 78 22.03 -12.24 -6.70
CA GLU A 78 22.72 -12.62 -5.46
C GLU A 78 21.73 -12.89 -4.31
N GLY A 79 20.43 -12.79 -4.57
CA GLY A 79 19.36 -13.00 -3.60
C GLY A 79 19.10 -11.81 -2.66
N ARG A 80 19.72 -10.65 -2.92
CA ARG A 80 19.47 -9.44 -2.12
C ARG A 80 18.14 -8.84 -2.53
N VAL A 81 17.33 -8.44 -1.55
CA VAL A 81 16.00 -7.83 -1.80
C VAL A 81 16.18 -6.44 -2.38
N LEU A 82 15.67 -6.24 -3.58
CA LEU A 82 15.61 -4.96 -4.29
C LEU A 82 14.26 -4.27 -4.16
N GLY A 83 13.21 -5.01 -3.82
CA GLY A 83 11.89 -4.45 -3.64
C GLY A 83 10.95 -5.34 -2.86
N PHE A 84 10.01 -4.71 -2.15
CA PHE A 84 9.01 -5.37 -1.35
C PHE A 84 7.74 -4.55 -1.25
N GLY A 85 6.60 -5.18 -1.53
CA GLY A 85 5.27 -4.63 -1.24
C GLY A 85 5.02 -3.23 -1.80
N GLY A 86 5.48 -2.93 -3.01
CA GLY A 86 5.30 -1.63 -3.64
C GLY A 86 6.51 -0.70 -3.58
N LEU A 87 7.47 -0.91 -2.66
CA LEU A 87 8.69 -0.10 -2.57
C LEU A 87 9.85 -0.77 -3.31
N ALA A 88 10.64 0.01 -4.01
CA ALA A 88 11.81 -0.45 -4.77
C ALA A 88 13.04 0.44 -4.58
N ALA A 89 14.21 -0.19 -4.48
CA ALA A 89 15.51 0.48 -4.52
C ALA A 89 16.07 0.63 -5.96
N THR A 90 15.30 0.19 -6.96
CA THR A 90 15.66 0.27 -8.38
C THR A 90 14.66 1.13 -9.16
N PRO A 91 15.09 1.81 -10.24
CA PRO A 91 14.24 2.68 -11.02
C PRO A 91 12.95 2.01 -11.51
N MET A 92 11.83 2.70 -11.31
CA MET A 92 10.50 2.38 -11.81
C MET A 92 9.78 3.65 -12.27
N HIS A 93 8.50 3.54 -12.63
CA HIS A 93 7.75 4.67 -13.18
C HIS A 93 7.56 5.81 -12.17
N HIS A 94 7.34 5.51 -10.89
CA HIS A 94 7.03 6.49 -9.85
C HIS A 94 8.25 6.71 -8.95
N ARG A 95 8.91 7.87 -9.11
CA ARG A 95 9.99 8.29 -8.22
C ARG A 95 9.42 8.63 -6.85
N PHE A 96 10.07 8.11 -5.82
CA PHE A 96 9.68 8.23 -4.42
C PHE A 96 10.89 8.61 -3.58
N GLU A 97 10.90 9.80 -3.00
CA GLU A 97 12.00 10.29 -2.21
C GLU A 97 11.59 10.40 -0.73
N VAL A 98 12.36 9.79 0.15
CA VAL A 98 12.18 9.86 1.60
C VAL A 98 13.52 10.08 2.29
N ASP A 99 13.59 11.01 3.24
CA ASP A 99 14.81 11.39 3.97
C ASP A 99 16.00 11.70 3.04
N GLY A 100 15.75 12.33 1.88
CA GLY A 100 16.76 12.63 0.86
C GLY A 100 17.29 11.42 0.08
N ARG A 101 16.66 10.25 0.23
CA ARG A 101 16.99 9.02 -0.50
C ARG A 101 16.04 8.83 -1.66
N GLU A 102 16.60 8.57 -2.83
CA GLU A 102 15.84 8.27 -4.03
C GLU A 102 15.47 6.78 -4.06
N LEU A 103 14.18 6.53 -4.22
CA LEU A 103 13.54 5.23 -4.29
C LEU A 103 12.46 5.29 -5.35
N TRP A 104 11.76 4.19 -5.56
CA TRP A 104 10.65 4.09 -6.50
C TRP A 104 9.50 3.30 -5.91
N THR A 105 8.31 3.46 -6.47
CA THR A 105 7.17 2.59 -6.16
C THR A 105 6.67 1.86 -7.40
N TRP A 106 6.09 0.66 -7.18
CA TRP A 106 5.61 -0.17 -8.28
C TRP A 106 4.41 0.46 -8.97
N CYS A 107 3.57 1.18 -8.22
CA CYS A 107 2.44 1.91 -8.74
C CYS A 107 2.20 3.23 -7.99
N ALA A 108 1.31 4.05 -8.54
CA ALA A 108 0.94 5.32 -7.92
C ALA A 108 0.34 5.15 -6.52
N TRP A 109 -0.45 4.10 -6.31
CA TRP A 109 -1.09 3.83 -5.03
C TRP A 109 -0.09 3.51 -3.92
N ASP A 110 0.97 2.76 -4.23
CA ASP A 110 2.02 2.42 -3.26
C ASP A 110 2.63 3.67 -2.64
N SER A 111 2.82 4.72 -3.44
CA SER A 111 3.38 5.99 -2.97
C SER A 111 2.50 6.74 -1.96
N LEU A 112 1.23 6.37 -1.85
CA LEU A 112 0.27 7.01 -0.95
C LEU A 112 0.25 6.36 0.45
N PHE A 113 0.47 5.04 0.56
CA PHE A 113 0.41 4.36 1.85
C PHE A 113 1.79 4.05 2.47
N ILE A 114 2.84 3.92 1.67
CA ILE A 114 4.19 3.63 2.18
C ILE A 114 4.68 4.68 3.18
N PRO A 115 4.42 5.99 3.02
CA PRO A 115 4.77 7.01 4.02
C PRO A 115 4.20 6.72 5.41
N GLU A 116 2.99 6.15 5.50
CA GLU A 116 2.39 5.73 6.76
C GLU A 116 3.17 4.58 7.41
N ILE A 117 3.60 3.58 6.64
CA ILE A 117 4.39 2.44 7.13
C ILE A 117 5.76 2.91 7.63
N LEU A 118 6.40 3.80 6.87
CA LEU A 118 7.71 4.36 7.22
C LEU A 118 7.66 5.38 8.35
N ARG A 119 6.50 5.97 8.63
CA ARG A 119 6.32 7.12 9.52
C ARG A 119 7.19 8.31 9.08
N ARG A 120 7.25 8.53 7.76
CA ARG A 120 8.07 9.57 7.11
C ARG A 120 7.27 10.25 6.01
N THR A 121 7.59 11.53 5.79
CA THR A 121 7.08 12.26 4.62
C THR A 121 7.88 11.86 3.39
N ALA A 122 7.17 11.64 2.28
CA ALA A 122 7.77 11.35 0.99
C ALA A 122 7.43 12.44 -0.03
N HIS A 123 8.36 12.65 -0.97
CA HIS A 123 8.17 13.45 -2.17
C HIS A 123 8.03 12.51 -3.37
N VAL A 124 6.90 12.61 -4.05
CA VAL A 124 6.60 11.76 -5.22
C VAL A 124 6.67 12.59 -6.49
N ALA A 125 7.29 12.03 -7.52
CA ALA A 125 7.29 12.59 -8.87
C ALA A 125 7.00 11.46 -9.86
N SER A 126 5.88 11.58 -10.56
CA SER A 126 5.39 10.56 -11.46
C SER A 126 5.00 11.19 -12.80
N PRO A 127 5.59 10.75 -13.92
CA PRO A 127 5.12 11.18 -15.22
C PRO A 127 3.71 10.64 -15.49
N ASP A 128 2.85 11.50 -16.00
CA ASP A 128 1.58 11.11 -16.58
C ASP A 128 1.87 10.27 -17.85
N PRO A 129 1.39 9.03 -17.94
CA PRO A 129 1.75 8.16 -19.06
C PRO A 129 1.18 8.61 -20.41
N GLU A 130 0.16 9.47 -20.44
CA GLU A 130 -0.45 10.00 -21.68
C GLU A 130 0.26 11.26 -22.16
N THR A 131 0.54 12.19 -21.24
CA THR A 131 1.04 13.53 -21.57
C THR A 131 2.52 13.76 -21.26
N GLY A 132 3.10 12.92 -20.39
CA GLY A 132 4.46 13.13 -19.85
C GLY A 132 4.54 14.23 -18.79
N GLU A 133 3.45 14.94 -18.49
CA GLU A 133 3.44 15.96 -17.43
C GLU A 133 3.74 15.33 -16.07
N ILE A 134 4.64 15.94 -15.29
CA ILE A 134 5.04 15.37 -14.00
C ILE A 134 4.03 15.73 -12.92
N VAL A 135 3.33 14.73 -12.42
CA VAL A 135 2.51 14.84 -11.21
C VAL A 135 3.40 14.75 -9.99
N ARG A 136 3.35 15.78 -9.12
CA ARG A 136 4.15 15.86 -7.90
C ARG A 136 3.25 15.85 -6.69
N LEU A 137 3.61 15.02 -5.69
CA LEU A 137 2.92 14.97 -4.40
C LEU A 137 3.92 15.11 -3.26
N VAL A 138 3.44 15.64 -2.15
CA VAL A 138 4.06 15.50 -0.83
C VAL A 138 3.08 14.72 0.02
N VAL A 139 3.49 13.53 0.45
CA VAL A 139 2.66 12.60 1.22
C VAL A 139 3.29 12.36 2.58
N SER A 140 2.58 12.74 3.63
CA SER A 140 2.95 12.46 5.02
C SER A 140 2.13 11.27 5.53
N PRO A 141 2.51 10.67 6.67
CA PRO A 141 1.67 9.66 7.31
C PRO A 141 0.22 10.13 7.45
N GLY A 142 -0.71 9.38 6.85
CA GLY A 142 -2.15 9.65 6.88
C GLY A 142 -2.65 10.85 6.06
N GLU A 143 -1.79 11.56 5.30
CA GLU A 143 -2.21 12.80 4.64
C GLU A 143 -1.45 13.11 3.35
N ILE A 144 -2.18 13.61 2.32
CA ILE A 144 -1.57 14.28 1.16
C ILE A 144 -1.43 15.77 1.47
N LYS A 145 -0.21 16.23 1.71
CA LYS A 145 0.11 17.64 2.01
C LYS A 145 -0.04 18.54 0.79
N SER A 146 0.36 18.06 -0.37
CA SER A 146 0.26 18.80 -1.62
C SER A 146 0.19 17.88 -2.83
N VAL A 147 -0.44 18.39 -3.89
CA VAL A 147 -0.50 17.76 -5.21
C VAL A 147 -0.42 18.82 -6.29
N LYS A 148 0.38 18.57 -7.33
CA LYS A 148 0.54 19.43 -8.51
C LYS A 148 0.60 18.53 -9.76
N PRO A 149 -0.24 18.82 -10.78
CA PRO A 149 -1.29 19.84 -10.81
C PRO A 149 -2.44 19.52 -9.86
N ALA A 150 -3.17 20.54 -9.41
CA ALA A 150 -4.27 20.39 -8.44
C ALA A 150 -5.45 19.54 -8.95
N LYS A 151 -5.54 19.35 -10.27
CA LYS A 151 -6.55 18.53 -10.95
C LYS A 151 -6.10 17.08 -11.19
N ALA A 152 -4.91 16.70 -10.70
CA ALA A 152 -4.39 15.34 -10.86
C ALA A 152 -5.34 14.30 -10.27
N VAL A 153 -5.39 13.16 -10.94
CA VAL A 153 -6.19 11.99 -10.56
C VAL A 153 -5.33 10.74 -10.50
N ILE A 154 -5.83 9.69 -9.90
CA ILE A 154 -5.21 8.36 -9.87
C ILE A 154 -6.16 7.34 -10.51
N SER A 155 -5.61 6.42 -11.29
CA SER A 155 -6.37 5.29 -11.82
C SER A 155 -6.36 4.10 -10.88
N PHE A 156 -7.41 3.29 -10.97
CA PHE A 156 -7.49 1.97 -10.34
C PHE A 156 -8.15 1.00 -11.32
N ILE A 157 -7.76 -0.27 -11.25
CA ILE A 157 -8.45 -1.35 -11.93
C ILE A 157 -9.13 -2.25 -10.90
N ARG A 158 -10.25 -2.88 -11.26
CA ARG A 158 -10.81 -3.94 -10.41
C ARG A 158 -9.83 -5.11 -10.38
N PRO A 159 -9.40 -5.53 -9.18
CA PRO A 159 -8.49 -6.67 -9.08
C PRO A 159 -9.23 -7.95 -9.49
N ASP A 160 -8.57 -8.74 -10.31
CA ASP A 160 -8.93 -10.13 -10.50
C ASP A 160 -8.40 -10.96 -9.32
N ALA A 161 -9.24 -11.83 -8.77
CA ALA A 161 -8.87 -12.74 -7.69
C ALA A 161 -7.60 -13.57 -7.97
N GLN A 162 -7.33 -13.84 -9.25
CA GLN A 162 -6.16 -14.60 -9.68
C GLN A 162 -4.85 -13.80 -9.70
N ILE A 163 -4.90 -12.47 -9.54
CA ILE A 163 -3.70 -11.61 -9.56
C ILE A 163 -2.91 -11.76 -8.26
N PHE A 164 -3.62 -11.76 -7.13
CA PHE A 164 -3.02 -11.80 -5.81
C PHE A 164 -2.73 -13.24 -5.38
N GLY A 165 -1.50 -13.51 -5.02
CA GLY A 165 -1.12 -14.82 -4.48
C GLY A 165 -0.30 -15.69 -5.41
N THR A 166 0.01 -15.23 -6.62
CA THR A 166 0.79 -16.00 -7.60
C THR A 166 2.28 -15.68 -7.54
N SER A 167 2.65 -14.46 -7.97
CA SER A 167 4.04 -13.99 -7.92
C SER A 167 4.08 -12.46 -7.93
N VAL A 168 5.22 -11.89 -7.51
CA VAL A 168 5.45 -10.44 -7.57
C VAL A 168 5.35 -9.91 -9.00
N ALA A 169 5.85 -10.67 -9.98
CA ALA A 169 5.77 -10.29 -11.40
C ALA A 169 4.32 -10.18 -11.88
N ASN A 170 3.44 -11.08 -11.46
CA ASN A 170 2.02 -11.00 -11.79
C ASN A 170 1.33 -9.82 -11.11
N VAL A 171 1.63 -9.55 -9.84
CA VAL A 171 1.09 -8.36 -9.15
C VAL A 171 1.51 -7.09 -9.88
N ILE A 172 2.79 -6.95 -10.24
CA ILE A 172 3.30 -5.77 -10.94
C ILE A 172 2.66 -5.66 -12.33
N SER A 173 2.72 -6.71 -13.15
CA SER A 173 2.29 -6.65 -14.56
C SER A 173 0.78 -6.57 -14.76
N ARG A 174 -0.02 -7.15 -13.85
CA ARG A 174 -1.47 -7.28 -14.00
C ARG A 174 -2.27 -6.32 -13.11
N PHE A 175 -1.62 -5.67 -12.14
CA PHE A 175 -2.27 -4.72 -11.24
C PHE A 175 -1.50 -3.39 -11.21
N CYS A 176 -0.25 -3.36 -10.75
CA CYS A 176 0.49 -2.12 -10.55
C CYS A 176 0.68 -1.33 -11.84
N HIS A 177 0.92 -1.98 -12.98
CA HIS A 177 1.10 -1.33 -14.29
C HIS A 177 -0.14 -0.61 -14.82
N PHE A 178 -1.26 -0.66 -14.11
CA PHE A 178 -2.49 0.05 -14.48
C PHE A 178 -2.88 1.14 -13.47
N ILE A 179 -2.06 1.36 -12.44
CA ILE A 179 -2.31 2.35 -11.40
C ILE A 179 -1.31 3.48 -11.54
N PHE A 180 -1.74 4.58 -12.18
CA PHE A 180 -0.93 5.74 -12.49
C PHE A 180 -1.53 7.02 -11.91
N PHE A 181 -0.69 8.03 -11.75
CA PHE A 181 -1.16 9.41 -11.63
C PHE A 181 -1.30 10.01 -13.01
N PHE A 182 -2.40 10.74 -13.23
CA PHE A 182 -2.64 11.55 -14.41
C PHE A 182 -2.73 13.01 -14.00
N ALA A 183 -2.23 13.89 -14.85
CA ALA A 183 -2.25 15.33 -14.61
C ALA A 183 -3.68 15.92 -14.61
N SER A 184 -4.62 15.23 -15.28
CA SER A 184 -6.05 15.58 -15.30
C SER A 184 -6.92 14.36 -15.53
N LEU A 185 -8.22 14.50 -15.28
CA LEU A 185 -9.21 13.47 -15.62
C LEU A 185 -9.23 13.18 -17.12
N GLU A 186 -9.15 14.22 -17.97
CA GLU A 186 -9.13 14.10 -19.43
C GLU A 186 -7.95 13.22 -19.89
N SER A 187 -6.76 13.45 -19.34
CA SER A 187 -5.59 12.64 -19.65
C SER A 187 -5.82 11.17 -19.29
N GLY A 188 -6.37 10.90 -18.11
CA GLY A 188 -6.72 9.54 -17.70
C GLY A 188 -7.74 8.89 -18.63
N GLU A 189 -8.82 9.59 -18.99
CA GLU A 189 -9.85 9.09 -19.88
C GLU A 189 -9.31 8.78 -21.28
N ASN A 190 -8.40 9.61 -21.83
CA ASN A 190 -7.75 9.39 -23.11
C ASN A 190 -6.85 8.14 -23.10
N ALA A 191 -5.99 7.99 -22.09
CA ALA A 191 -5.13 6.81 -21.91
C ALA A 191 -5.95 5.51 -21.92
N PHE A 192 -7.12 5.53 -21.27
CA PHE A 192 -7.97 4.35 -21.17
C PHE A 192 -8.85 4.10 -22.39
N ALA A 193 -9.29 5.13 -23.07
CA ALA A 193 -9.96 4.98 -24.36
C ALA A 193 -9.03 4.29 -25.39
N LEU A 194 -7.76 4.63 -25.35
CA LEU A 194 -6.73 4.01 -26.20
C LEU A 194 -6.50 2.54 -25.79
N ALA A 195 -6.33 2.26 -24.50
CA ALA A 195 -6.14 0.89 -23.98
C ALA A 195 -7.30 -0.03 -24.36
N LYS A 196 -8.56 0.43 -24.26
CA LYS A 196 -9.74 -0.33 -24.70
C LYS A 196 -9.72 -0.68 -26.18
N ARG A 197 -9.19 0.20 -27.04
CA ARG A 197 -9.09 -0.07 -28.49
C ARG A 197 -8.10 -1.17 -28.82
N PHE A 198 -7.01 -1.29 -28.06
CA PHE A 198 -5.94 -2.25 -28.33
C PHE A 198 -6.09 -3.59 -27.56
N ASN A 199 -6.81 -3.62 -26.44
CA ASN A 199 -6.90 -4.78 -25.57
C ASN A 199 -8.33 -5.33 -25.41
N ALA A 200 -9.20 -5.21 -26.43
CA ALA A 200 -10.62 -5.52 -26.37
C ALA A 200 -10.99 -6.96 -25.95
N HIS A 201 -10.04 -7.89 -25.86
CA HIS A 201 -10.34 -9.30 -25.62
C HIS A 201 -9.78 -9.90 -24.31
N ASN A 202 -8.93 -9.19 -23.54
CA ASN A 202 -8.26 -9.79 -22.38
C ASN A 202 -8.45 -9.07 -21.04
N PHE A 203 -9.16 -7.97 -20.98
CA PHE A 203 -9.37 -7.23 -19.73
C PHE A 203 -10.85 -7.14 -19.39
N GLY A 204 -11.32 -8.11 -18.59
CA GLY A 204 -12.53 -7.97 -17.79
C GLY A 204 -12.37 -6.95 -16.66
N ALA A 205 -11.32 -6.14 -16.70
CA ALA A 205 -11.06 -5.09 -15.75
C ALA A 205 -11.79 -3.82 -16.19
N GLU A 206 -12.88 -3.50 -15.53
CA GLU A 206 -13.51 -2.20 -15.59
C GLU A 206 -12.53 -1.19 -14.96
N LEU A 207 -11.96 -0.32 -15.79
CA LEU A 207 -11.08 0.70 -15.31
C LEU A 207 -11.89 1.76 -14.60
N LEU A 208 -11.77 1.77 -13.30
CA LEU A 208 -12.30 2.84 -12.47
C LEU A 208 -11.30 4.00 -12.54
N VAL A 209 -11.49 4.91 -13.50
CA VAL A 209 -10.93 6.25 -13.36
C VAL A 209 -11.68 6.88 -12.19
N GLY A 210 -11.11 6.72 -11.00
CA GLY A 210 -11.68 7.34 -9.82
C GLY A 210 -11.73 8.85 -10.06
N ARG A 211 -12.92 9.44 -10.12
CA ARG A 211 -13.15 10.89 -10.14
C ARG A 211 -12.64 11.59 -8.89
N GLN A 212 -11.66 11.00 -8.22
CA GLN A 212 -11.11 11.57 -7.04
C GLN A 212 -9.94 12.46 -7.39
N ARG A 213 -10.26 13.74 -7.32
CA ARG A 213 -9.23 14.74 -7.12
C ARG A 213 -8.43 14.29 -5.91
N LEU A 214 -7.12 14.19 -6.07
CA LEU A 214 -6.20 14.05 -4.97
C LEU A 214 -6.31 15.35 -4.15
N ALA A 215 -7.36 15.43 -3.33
CA ALA A 215 -7.59 16.60 -2.50
C ALA A 215 -6.57 16.59 -1.35
N ARG A 216 -6.14 17.77 -0.92
CA ARG A 216 -5.53 17.92 0.39
C ARG A 216 -6.52 17.39 1.43
N GLY A 217 -6.14 16.39 2.21
CA GLY A 217 -7.02 15.81 3.21
C GLY A 217 -6.40 14.59 3.88
N SER A 218 -6.95 14.23 5.03
CA SER A 218 -6.56 13.03 5.76
C SER A 218 -6.95 11.78 4.99
N PHE A 219 -6.00 10.89 4.81
CA PHE A 219 -6.28 9.48 4.53
C PHE A 219 -6.60 8.82 5.87
N ASP A 220 -7.76 8.23 5.99
CA ASP A 220 -8.00 7.28 7.08
C ASP A 220 -7.18 6.02 6.79
N GLY A 221 -5.92 6.09 7.24
CA GLY A 221 -4.95 5.01 7.11
C GLY A 221 -5.08 3.99 8.22
N SER A 222 -6.29 3.64 8.65
CA SER A 222 -6.46 2.55 9.60
C SER A 222 -5.94 1.25 8.98
N ILE A 223 -4.77 0.81 9.48
CA ILE A 223 -4.25 -0.53 9.17
C ILE A 223 -5.17 -1.51 9.89
N GLY A 224 -6.04 -2.13 9.14
CA GLY A 224 -6.72 -3.31 9.61
C GLY A 224 -5.69 -4.41 9.86
N VAL A 225 -5.15 -4.47 11.06
CA VAL A 225 -4.49 -5.69 11.54
C VAL A 225 -5.62 -6.69 11.72
N ALA A 226 -5.83 -7.55 10.74
CA ALA A 226 -6.70 -8.70 10.91
C ALA A 226 -6.11 -9.56 12.04
N GLY A 227 -6.68 -9.46 13.25
CA GLY A 227 -6.22 -10.28 14.37
C GLY A 227 -6.36 -9.68 15.76
N SER A 228 -6.98 -8.52 15.96
CA SER A 228 -7.34 -8.05 17.30
C SER A 228 -8.85 -7.90 17.39
N SER A 229 -9.53 -9.00 17.71
CA SER A 229 -10.88 -8.95 18.29
C SER A 229 -10.81 -8.28 19.66
N ARG A 230 -10.89 -6.95 19.70
CA ARG A 230 -11.31 -6.29 20.93
C ARG A 230 -12.79 -6.56 21.07
N GLY A 231 -13.11 -7.47 22.01
CA GLY A 231 -14.47 -7.70 22.43
C GLY A 231 -15.12 -6.37 22.79
N SER A 232 -16.22 -6.08 22.12
CA SER A 232 -17.14 -5.05 22.50
C SER A 232 -17.73 -5.43 23.86
N GLY A 233 -17.13 -4.92 24.92
CA GLY A 233 -17.75 -4.91 26.24
C GLY A 233 -18.94 -3.97 26.18
N SER A 234 -20.13 -4.54 26.01
CA SER A 234 -21.38 -3.86 26.23
C SER A 234 -21.44 -3.34 27.67
N GLY A 235 -21.44 -2.01 27.81
CA GLY A 235 -21.64 -1.36 29.07
C GLY A 235 -23.00 -1.73 29.65
N CYS A 236 -23.03 -2.42 30.77
CA CYS A 236 -24.19 -2.51 31.61
C CYS A 236 -24.33 -1.24 32.43
N ASP A 237 -25.41 -0.55 32.10
CA ASP A 237 -25.98 0.60 32.79
C ASP A 237 -26.41 0.19 34.20
N ALA A 238 -25.69 0.62 35.23
CA ALA A 238 -26.08 0.44 36.62
C ALA A 238 -26.83 1.69 37.08
N ARG A 239 -28.16 1.69 36.86
CA ARG A 239 -29.07 2.61 37.56
C ARG A 239 -29.16 2.24 39.02
N ARG A 240 -28.91 3.28 39.84
CA ARG A 240 -29.39 3.54 41.20
C ARG A 240 -30.53 2.63 41.65
N LEU A 241 -30.36 2.09 42.86
CA LEU A 241 -31.41 2.04 43.88
C LEU A 241 -30.78 2.24 45.25
N SER A 242 -31.16 3.38 45.85
CA SER A 242 -31.01 3.73 47.24
C SER A 242 -32.08 3.00 48.09
N THR A 243 -31.72 2.56 49.24
CA THR A 243 -32.46 2.52 50.54
C THR A 243 -31.74 1.48 51.39
N GLY A 244 -31.13 1.77 52.49
CA GLY A 244 -31.76 2.26 53.68
C GLY A 244 -31.82 1.18 54.72
N ARG A 245 -31.13 1.41 55.85
CA ARG A 245 -31.32 0.93 57.22
C ARG A 245 -30.27 0.02 57.82
N SER A 246 -29.63 0.67 58.76
CA SER A 246 -29.14 0.31 60.08
C SER A 246 -29.82 -0.91 60.73
N ILE A 247 -29.06 -1.74 61.47
CA ILE A 247 -29.26 -2.12 62.91
C ILE A 247 -28.13 -3.07 63.36
N ARG A 248 -27.45 -2.62 64.43
CA ARG A 248 -26.84 -3.25 65.57
C ARG A 248 -26.73 -4.79 65.64
N ALA A 249 -25.61 -5.29 65.97
CA ALA A 249 -25.12 -5.87 67.22
C ALA A 249 -23.61 -6.14 67.07
#